data_99f9ce6df0550898050e70f98d1cadbf
#
_entry.id   99f9ce6df0550898050e70f98d1cadbf
#
_cell.length_a   1.000
_cell.length_b   1.000
_cell.length_c   1.000
_cell.angle_alpha   90.00
_cell.angle_beta   90.00
_cell.angle_gamma   90.00
#
_symmetry.space_group_name_H-M   'P 1'
#
loop_
_entity.id
_entity.type
_entity.pdbx_description
1 polymer ?
#
loop_
_entity_poly.entity_id
_entity_poly.type
_entity_poly.pdbx_seq_one_letter_code
_entity_poly.pdbx_strand_id
1 'polypeptide(L)'
;TLNSQVLASFDISDVTIPLIQIAEKDPLRYLVFSSPDLHKLFYKAQNNEYRNLTYQILNTLFSWLMKTGNGKDFYFRSGKNTYQQGEKVSIIGRPIKESEKSNDAMIHIFSDGKKINSKPLAYNDKTGFYTGHFWASKSGKLDYNIELLYGENSLIVSEGSVLVQESQIELNNV
;
A
#
# COMPACT_ATOMS: atom_id res chain seq x y z
N THR A 1 12.67 7.52 -19.87
CA THR A 1 12.67 6.21 -20.56
C THR A 1 12.02 5.20 -19.63
N LEU A 2 11.06 4.41 -20.12
CA LEU A 2 10.46 3.32 -19.39
C LEU A 2 11.49 2.17 -19.32
N ASN A 3 11.89 1.79 -18.11
CA ASN A 3 12.79 0.67 -17.91
C ASN A 3 11.95 -0.60 -17.70
N SER A 4 11.87 -1.46 -18.72
CA SER A 4 11.06 -2.68 -18.69
C SER A 4 11.95 -3.93 -18.67
N GLN A 5 11.53 -4.93 -17.89
CA GLN A 5 12.23 -6.21 -17.77
C GLN A 5 11.22 -7.36 -17.81
N VAL A 6 11.55 -8.42 -18.58
CA VAL A 6 10.82 -9.69 -18.53
C VAL A 6 11.41 -10.55 -17.42
N LEU A 7 10.57 -10.97 -16.49
CA LEU A 7 10.97 -11.82 -15.35
C LEU A 7 10.72 -13.31 -15.64
N ALA A 8 9.69 -13.60 -16.42
CA ALA A 8 9.37 -14.96 -16.82
C ALA A 8 8.78 -14.96 -18.24
N SER A 9 9.12 -15.98 -19.00
CA SER A 9 8.58 -16.23 -20.34
C SER A 9 8.31 -17.72 -20.52
N PHE A 10 7.54 -18.05 -21.55
CA PHE A 10 7.37 -19.41 -22.02
C PHE A 10 7.52 -19.47 -23.55
N ASP A 11 7.99 -20.58 -24.05
CA ASP A 11 8.23 -20.77 -25.46
C ASP A 11 7.15 -21.66 -26.05
N ILE A 12 6.59 -21.21 -27.18
CA ILE A 12 5.63 -21.99 -28.00
C ILE A 12 6.12 -21.93 -29.44
N SER A 13 6.48 -23.08 -29.98
CA SER A 13 6.84 -23.21 -31.42
C SER A 13 7.76 -22.09 -31.91
N ASP A 14 8.92 -21.96 -31.31
CA ASP A 14 9.97 -20.96 -31.62
C ASP A 14 9.62 -19.48 -31.30
N VAL A 15 8.51 -19.23 -30.63
CA VAL A 15 8.12 -17.88 -30.17
C VAL A 15 8.20 -17.78 -28.64
N THR A 16 9.03 -16.88 -28.15
CA THR A 16 9.12 -16.55 -26.72
C THR A 16 8.05 -15.53 -26.34
N ILE A 17 7.12 -15.93 -25.50
CA ILE A 17 6.03 -15.08 -25.02
C ILE A 17 6.31 -14.67 -23.57
N PRO A 18 6.38 -13.37 -23.26
CA PRO A 18 6.58 -12.91 -21.88
C PRO A 18 5.34 -13.23 -21.04
N LEU A 19 5.57 -13.87 -19.87
CA LEU A 19 4.51 -14.21 -18.92
C LEU A 19 4.40 -13.16 -17.81
N ILE A 20 5.53 -12.71 -17.27
CA ILE A 20 5.60 -11.72 -16.20
C ILE A 20 6.56 -10.63 -16.66
N GLN A 21 6.08 -9.41 -16.68
CA GLN A 21 6.88 -8.22 -16.98
C GLN A 21 6.75 -7.19 -15.88
N ILE A 22 7.85 -6.53 -15.60
CA ILE A 22 7.89 -5.35 -14.73
C ILE A 22 8.39 -4.15 -15.51
N ALA A 23 7.91 -2.98 -15.15
CA ALA A 23 8.43 -1.72 -15.67
C ALA A 23 8.42 -0.66 -14.58
N GLU A 24 9.43 0.21 -14.59
CA GLU A 24 9.57 1.30 -13.63
C GLU A 24 9.76 2.61 -14.38
N LYS A 25 8.95 3.60 -13.99
CA LYS A 25 9.10 5.01 -14.38
C LYS A 25 8.74 5.82 -13.14
N ASP A 26 9.77 6.32 -12.46
CA ASP A 26 9.60 7.03 -11.19
C ASP A 26 8.46 8.09 -11.24
N PRO A 27 7.51 8.07 -10.32
CA PRO A 27 7.37 7.17 -9.16
C PRO A 27 6.55 5.89 -9.44
N LEU A 28 6.18 5.63 -10.68
CA LEU A 28 5.25 4.57 -11.07
C LEU A 28 5.97 3.24 -11.33
N ARG A 29 5.35 2.16 -10.88
CA ARG A 29 5.75 0.79 -11.16
C ARG A 29 4.61 0.02 -11.78
N TYR A 30 4.96 -0.84 -12.71
CA TYR A 30 4.00 -1.64 -13.46
C TYR A 30 4.39 -3.11 -13.34
N LEU A 31 3.39 -3.93 -13.10
CA LEU A 31 3.49 -5.39 -13.12
C LEU A 31 2.43 -5.90 -14.07
N VAL A 32 2.85 -6.61 -15.12
CA VAL A 32 1.97 -7.15 -16.14
C VAL A 32 2.08 -8.66 -16.13
N PHE A 33 0.95 -9.33 -16.02
CA PHE A 33 0.80 -10.75 -16.25
C PHE A 33 0.09 -10.97 -17.59
N SER A 34 0.74 -11.65 -18.51
CA SER A 34 0.18 -11.92 -19.85
C SER A 34 -0.79 -13.11 -19.88
N SER A 35 -1.04 -13.74 -18.72
CA SER A 35 -2.01 -14.82 -18.59
C SER A 35 -3.14 -14.44 -17.65
N PRO A 36 -4.41 -14.52 -18.08
CA PRO A 36 -5.57 -14.29 -17.22
C PRO A 36 -5.75 -15.40 -16.16
N ASP A 37 -5.12 -16.55 -16.38
CA ASP A 37 -5.28 -17.77 -15.58
C ASP A 37 -4.19 -17.96 -14.51
N LEU A 38 -3.47 -16.90 -14.15
CA LEU A 38 -2.40 -16.96 -13.14
C LEU A 38 -2.87 -17.59 -11.82
N HIS A 39 -4.13 -17.33 -11.42
CA HIS A 39 -4.73 -17.92 -10.23
C HIS A 39 -4.80 -19.46 -10.30
N LYS A 40 -4.90 -20.04 -11.50
CA LYS A 40 -4.94 -21.50 -11.69
C LYS A 40 -3.62 -22.17 -11.34
N LEU A 41 -2.49 -21.45 -11.43
CA LEU A 41 -1.18 -21.98 -11.01
C LEU A 41 -1.20 -22.32 -9.51
N PHE A 42 -1.80 -21.47 -8.70
CA PHE A 42 -1.91 -21.69 -7.26
C PHE A 42 -2.78 -22.92 -6.92
N TYR A 43 -3.92 -23.07 -7.61
CA TYR A 43 -4.84 -24.18 -7.37
C TYR A 43 -4.38 -25.50 -7.99
N LYS A 44 -3.66 -25.45 -9.11
CA LYS A 44 -3.12 -26.64 -9.78
C LYS A 44 -1.82 -27.12 -9.18
N ALA A 45 -1.16 -26.36 -8.34
CA ALA A 45 0.02 -26.80 -7.61
C ALA A 45 -0.37 -27.93 -6.65
N GLN A 46 -0.12 -29.18 -7.06
CA GLN A 46 -0.47 -30.39 -6.29
C GLN A 46 0.39 -30.57 -5.04
N ASN A 47 1.56 -29.93 -5.01
CA ASN A 47 2.53 -30.01 -3.94
C ASN A 47 2.53 -28.71 -3.12
N ASN A 48 2.61 -28.84 -1.79
CA ASN A 48 2.71 -27.70 -0.87
C ASN A 48 3.94 -26.83 -1.15
N GLU A 49 5.04 -27.40 -1.61
CA GLU A 49 6.26 -26.69 -1.95
C GLU A 49 6.06 -25.74 -3.13
N TYR A 50 5.45 -26.19 -4.22
CA TYR A 50 5.12 -25.33 -5.38
C TYR A 50 4.10 -24.26 -5.04
N ARG A 51 3.16 -24.57 -4.15
CA ARG A 51 2.17 -23.61 -3.65
C ARG A 51 2.85 -22.50 -2.85
N ASN A 52 3.76 -22.88 -1.96
CA ASN A 52 4.54 -21.92 -1.17
C ASN A 52 5.45 -21.08 -2.05
N LEU A 53 6.12 -21.66 -3.04
CA LEU A 53 6.95 -20.94 -4.00
C LEU A 53 6.14 -19.93 -4.80
N THR A 54 4.98 -20.32 -5.32
CA THR A 54 4.07 -19.41 -6.05
C THR A 54 3.65 -18.24 -5.16
N TYR A 55 3.31 -18.53 -3.90
CA TYR A 55 2.94 -17.50 -2.92
C TYR A 55 4.10 -16.52 -2.65
N GLN A 56 5.31 -17.04 -2.47
CA GLN A 56 6.51 -16.22 -2.25
C GLN A 56 6.81 -15.32 -3.46
N ILE A 57 6.72 -15.85 -4.69
CA ILE A 57 6.93 -15.09 -5.93
C ILE A 57 5.89 -13.95 -6.01
N LEU A 58 4.60 -14.26 -5.87
CA LEU A 58 3.55 -13.25 -5.93
C LEU A 58 3.71 -12.20 -4.83
N ASN A 59 4.01 -12.61 -3.61
CA ASN A 59 4.23 -11.68 -2.50
C ASN A 59 5.43 -10.76 -2.75
N THR A 60 6.52 -11.28 -3.32
CA THR A 60 7.69 -10.50 -3.69
C THR A 60 7.37 -9.48 -4.78
N LEU A 61 6.66 -9.90 -5.83
CA LEU A 61 6.25 -9.02 -6.94
C LEU A 61 5.31 -7.91 -6.47
N PHE A 62 4.31 -8.24 -5.64
CA PHE A 62 3.42 -7.23 -5.07
C PHE A 62 4.12 -6.31 -4.09
N SER A 63 5.08 -6.82 -3.32
CA SER A 63 5.90 -5.99 -2.43
C SER A 63 6.75 -5.00 -3.23
N TRP A 64 7.36 -5.46 -4.33
CA TRP A 64 8.09 -4.59 -5.23
C TRP A 64 7.18 -3.53 -5.87
N LEU A 65 5.99 -3.91 -6.34
CA LEU A 65 5.02 -3.00 -6.93
C LEU A 65 4.57 -1.91 -5.94
N MET A 66 4.41 -2.27 -4.68
CA MET A 66 3.97 -1.36 -3.62
C MET A 66 5.11 -0.50 -3.04
N LYS A 67 6.36 -0.79 -3.36
CA LYS A 67 7.51 -0.01 -2.91
C LYS A 67 7.51 1.33 -3.65
N THR A 68 6.95 2.35 -3.04
CA THR A 68 6.93 3.70 -3.62
C THR A 68 8.26 4.40 -3.35
N GLY A 69 9.00 4.74 -4.42
CA GLY A 69 10.16 5.65 -4.43
C GLY A 69 11.25 5.42 -3.38
N ASN A 70 12.49 5.71 -3.69
CA ASN A 70 13.65 5.89 -2.80
C ASN A 70 13.75 5.02 -1.54
N GLY A 71 13.64 3.69 -1.67
CA GLY A 71 14.06 2.77 -0.61
C GLY A 71 13.22 2.78 0.66
N LYS A 72 11.99 3.26 0.64
CA LYS A 72 11.12 3.23 1.81
C LYS A 72 10.82 1.78 2.21
N ASP A 73 11.15 1.45 3.44
CA ASP A 73 10.98 0.12 4.01
C ASP A 73 9.54 -0.15 4.51
N PHE A 74 8.64 0.84 4.30
CA PHE A 74 7.24 0.78 4.71
C PHE A 74 6.32 1.23 3.59
N TYR A 75 5.16 0.62 3.54
CA TYR A 75 4.05 0.99 2.67
C TYR A 75 2.82 1.31 3.49
N PHE A 76 2.29 2.53 3.32
CA PHE A 76 1.03 2.95 3.92
C PHE A 76 0.13 3.61 2.87
N ARG A 77 -1.17 3.40 3.01
CA ARG A 77 -2.17 4.05 2.16
C ARG A 77 -3.47 4.29 2.90
N SER A 78 -4.22 5.28 2.44
CA SER A 78 -5.64 5.45 2.76
C SER A 78 -6.50 4.48 1.95
N GLY A 79 -7.68 4.17 2.44
CA GLY A 79 -8.64 3.32 1.73
C GLY A 79 -9.15 3.95 0.43
N LYS A 80 -9.25 5.29 0.39
CA LYS A 80 -9.68 6.10 -0.76
C LYS A 80 -8.83 7.37 -0.84
N ASN A 81 -8.85 8.06 -1.97
CA ASN A 81 -8.22 9.38 -2.13
C ASN A 81 -9.16 10.54 -1.76
N THR A 82 -10.48 10.30 -1.82
CA THR A 82 -11.50 11.31 -1.56
C THR A 82 -12.52 10.78 -0.57
N TYR A 83 -12.89 11.59 0.40
CA TYR A 83 -13.84 11.31 1.48
C TYR A 83 -14.86 12.44 1.60
N GLN A 84 -16.03 12.14 2.18
CA GLN A 84 -16.98 13.16 2.61
C GLN A 84 -16.61 13.65 4.01
N GLN A 85 -16.93 14.90 4.33
CA GLN A 85 -16.78 15.41 5.69
C GLN A 85 -17.60 14.55 6.68
N GLY A 86 -16.98 14.18 7.80
CA GLY A 86 -17.55 13.24 8.77
C GLY A 86 -17.34 11.77 8.43
N GLU A 87 -16.75 11.42 7.28
CA GLU A 87 -16.46 10.03 6.91
C GLU A 87 -15.20 9.52 7.63
N LYS A 88 -15.17 8.21 7.87
CA LYS A 88 -14.03 7.52 8.47
C LYS A 88 -12.95 7.25 7.43
N VAL A 89 -11.77 7.84 7.61
CA VAL A 89 -10.57 7.59 6.80
C VAL A 89 -9.82 6.42 7.39
N SER A 90 -9.80 5.29 6.70
CA SER A 90 -9.05 4.11 7.11
C SER A 90 -7.64 4.15 6.52
N ILE A 91 -6.65 3.84 7.35
CA ILE A 91 -5.24 3.70 6.95
C ILE A 91 -4.84 2.24 7.13
N ILE A 92 -4.19 1.70 6.13
CA ILE A 92 -3.58 0.38 6.16
C ILE A 92 -2.14 0.48 5.67
N GLY A 93 -1.25 -0.26 6.30
CA GLY A 93 0.15 -0.30 5.90
C GLY A 93 0.85 -1.55 6.37
N ARG A 94 2.08 -1.77 5.89
CA ARG A 94 2.93 -2.87 6.33
C ARG A 94 4.40 -2.50 6.21
N PRO A 95 5.28 -3.09 7.03
CA PRO A 95 6.71 -3.08 6.77
C PRO A 95 7.00 -3.94 5.53
N ILE A 96 7.99 -3.58 4.74
CA ILE A 96 8.49 -4.40 3.62
C ILE A 96 9.42 -5.49 4.17
N LYS A 97 10.20 -5.15 5.20
CA LYS A 97 11.01 -6.09 5.97
C LYS A 97 10.43 -6.23 7.38
N GLU A 98 10.19 -7.45 7.80
CA GLU A 98 9.60 -7.74 9.11
C GLU A 98 10.51 -7.30 10.27
N SER A 99 11.82 -7.26 10.06
CA SER A 99 12.81 -6.77 11.03
C SER A 99 12.67 -5.29 11.38
N GLU A 100 11.95 -4.52 10.59
CA GLU A 100 11.78 -3.07 10.76
C GLU A 100 10.45 -2.68 11.41
N LYS A 101 9.63 -3.68 11.80
CA LYS A 101 8.37 -3.40 12.47
C LYS A 101 8.58 -2.76 13.83
N SER A 102 7.69 -1.85 14.19
CA SER A 102 7.49 -1.36 15.55
C SER A 102 6.05 -1.61 15.97
N ASN A 103 5.84 -1.99 17.22
CA ASN A 103 4.48 -2.14 17.75
C ASN A 103 3.83 -0.79 18.06
N ASP A 104 4.64 0.25 18.22
CA ASP A 104 4.20 1.61 18.53
C ASP A 104 4.24 2.45 17.26
N ALA A 105 3.07 2.70 16.69
CA ALA A 105 2.90 3.49 15.48
C ALA A 105 1.81 4.55 15.68
N MET A 106 2.07 5.74 15.17
CA MET A 106 1.16 6.88 15.26
C MET A 106 0.88 7.46 13.87
N ILE A 107 -0.35 7.90 13.65
CA ILE A 107 -0.70 8.77 12.53
C ILE A 107 -0.93 10.18 13.05
N HIS A 108 -0.30 11.15 12.43
CA HIS A 108 -0.48 12.58 12.69
C HIS A 108 -1.22 13.19 11.52
N ILE A 109 -2.28 13.93 11.80
CA ILE A 109 -3.16 14.53 10.80
C ILE A 109 -2.96 16.04 10.83
N PHE A 110 -2.85 16.63 9.64
CA PHE A 110 -2.61 18.05 9.43
C PHE A 110 -3.69 18.65 8.53
N SER A 111 -4.07 19.90 8.80
CA SER A 111 -4.85 20.74 7.93
C SER A 111 -4.12 22.09 7.80
N ASP A 112 -3.90 22.55 6.57
CA ASP A 112 -3.19 23.82 6.31
C ASP A 112 -1.82 23.89 7.02
N GLY A 113 -1.10 22.77 7.05
CA GLY A 113 0.21 22.65 7.69
C GLY A 113 0.19 22.60 9.23
N LYS A 114 -0.99 22.70 9.87
CA LYS A 114 -1.13 22.60 11.33
C LYS A 114 -1.59 21.22 11.73
N LYS A 115 -0.91 20.62 12.71
CA LYS A 115 -1.31 19.34 13.29
C LYS A 115 -2.63 19.50 14.04
N ILE A 116 -3.65 18.76 13.60
CA ILE A 116 -5.01 18.84 14.18
C ILE A 116 -5.35 17.61 15.02
N ASN A 117 -4.71 16.46 14.77
CA ASN A 117 -5.00 15.23 15.51
C ASN A 117 -3.81 14.26 15.45
N SER A 118 -3.82 13.27 16.37
CA SER A 118 -2.93 12.10 16.34
C SER A 118 -3.70 10.88 16.81
N LYS A 119 -3.48 9.74 16.18
CA LYS A 119 -4.13 8.48 16.53
C LYS A 119 -3.12 7.32 16.45
N PRO A 120 -3.22 6.32 17.32
CA PRO A 120 -2.41 5.12 17.21
C PRO A 120 -2.82 4.29 16.00
N LEU A 121 -1.83 3.59 15.43
CA LEU A 121 -2.01 2.51 14.47
C LEU A 121 -1.71 1.19 15.16
N ALA A 122 -2.61 0.23 15.07
CA ALA A 122 -2.42 -1.10 15.64
C ALA A 122 -1.70 -2.00 14.63
N TYR A 123 -0.61 -2.64 15.04
CA TYR A 123 0.03 -3.70 14.29
C TYR A 123 -0.58 -5.05 14.63
N ASN A 124 -0.87 -5.84 13.61
CA ASN A 124 -1.41 -7.19 13.76
C ASN A 124 -0.36 -8.20 13.28
N ASP A 125 0.29 -8.90 14.20
CA ASP A 125 1.33 -9.88 13.91
C ASP A 125 0.87 -11.04 13.02
N LYS A 126 -0.42 -11.41 13.06
CA LYS A 126 -0.95 -12.51 12.23
C LYS A 126 -1.06 -12.13 10.76
N THR A 127 -1.37 -10.88 10.48
CA THR A 127 -1.56 -10.38 9.11
C THR A 127 -0.36 -9.59 8.59
N GLY A 128 0.52 -9.12 9.47
CA GLY A 128 1.65 -8.26 9.14
C GLY A 128 1.27 -6.83 8.75
N PHE A 129 0.07 -6.38 9.14
CA PHE A 129 -0.42 -5.06 8.78
C PHE A 129 -0.60 -4.13 9.98
N TYR A 130 -0.27 -2.86 9.75
CA TYR A 130 -0.74 -1.75 10.56
C TYR A 130 -2.12 -1.34 10.09
N THR A 131 -3.03 -1.08 11.02
CA THR A 131 -4.37 -0.57 10.73
C THR A 131 -4.73 0.54 11.70
N GLY A 132 -5.44 1.54 11.21
CA GLY A 132 -5.96 2.62 12.03
C GLY A 132 -6.93 3.47 11.26
N HIS A 133 -7.46 4.48 11.91
CA HIS A 133 -8.40 5.40 11.28
C HIS A 133 -8.44 6.75 11.98
N PHE A 134 -8.90 7.74 11.23
CA PHE A 134 -9.30 9.05 11.76
C PHE A 134 -10.58 9.54 11.05
N TRP A 135 -11.19 10.58 11.56
CA TRP A 135 -12.37 11.16 10.96
C TRP A 135 -11.99 12.34 10.07
N ALA A 136 -12.59 12.44 8.91
CA ALA A 136 -12.49 13.58 7.99
C ALA A 136 -13.27 14.77 8.56
N SER A 137 -12.76 15.37 9.63
CA SER A 137 -13.48 16.40 10.42
C SER A 137 -13.58 17.76 9.75
N LYS A 138 -12.77 18.01 8.73
CA LYS A 138 -12.68 19.32 8.06
C LYS A 138 -12.61 19.10 6.55
N SER A 139 -13.34 19.91 5.78
CA SER A 139 -13.26 19.92 4.31
C SER A 139 -11.93 20.48 3.82
N GLY A 140 -11.54 20.12 2.62
CA GLY A 140 -10.28 20.48 2.00
C GLY A 140 -9.26 19.35 2.02
N LYS A 141 -7.99 19.68 1.80
CA LYS A 141 -6.89 18.73 1.84
C LYS A 141 -6.48 18.44 3.27
N LEU A 142 -6.50 17.19 3.68
CA LEU A 142 -5.88 16.70 4.90
C LEU A 142 -4.60 15.94 4.55
N ASP A 143 -3.48 16.40 5.10
CA ASP A 143 -2.21 15.68 5.02
C ASP A 143 -2.05 14.78 6.25
N TYR A 144 -1.32 13.68 6.12
CA TYR A 144 -1.00 12.82 7.24
C TYR A 144 0.43 12.26 7.16
N ASN A 145 1.05 12.09 8.32
CA ASN A 145 2.35 11.45 8.47
C ASN A 145 2.20 10.23 9.37
N ILE A 146 2.89 9.14 9.01
CA ILE A 146 2.99 7.93 9.83
C ILE A 146 4.36 7.92 10.50
N GLU A 147 4.35 7.85 11.82
CA GLU A 147 5.52 7.79 12.68
C GLU A 147 5.59 6.44 13.39
N LEU A 148 6.74 5.79 13.34
CA LEU A 148 7.05 4.59 14.12
C LEU A 148 7.97 4.97 15.26
N LEU A 149 7.71 4.41 16.43
CA LEU A 149 8.47 4.65 17.65
C LEU A 149 9.33 3.41 17.96
N TYR A 150 10.62 3.64 18.22
CA TYR A 150 11.62 2.63 18.57
C TYR A 150 12.29 3.04 19.89
N GLY A 151 11.62 2.75 21.00
CA GLY A 151 12.04 3.27 22.32
C GLY A 151 11.97 4.79 22.36
N GLU A 152 13.11 5.46 22.56
CA GLU A 152 13.19 6.94 22.60
C GLU A 152 13.31 7.58 21.19
N ASN A 153 13.54 6.79 20.16
CA ASN A 153 13.68 7.29 18.79
C ASN A 153 12.36 7.19 18.04
N SER A 154 12.12 8.13 17.14
CA SER A 154 10.97 8.10 16.23
C SER A 154 11.41 8.32 14.79
N LEU A 155 10.66 7.72 13.86
CA LEU A 155 10.94 7.82 12.44
C LEU A 155 9.63 8.03 11.67
N ILE A 156 9.56 9.11 10.88
CA ILE A 156 8.46 9.29 9.90
C ILE A 156 8.74 8.36 8.72
N VAL A 157 7.89 7.36 8.55
CA VAL A 157 8.06 6.30 7.57
C VAL A 157 7.19 6.48 6.32
N SER A 158 6.15 7.31 6.42
CA SER A 158 5.26 7.58 5.30
C SER A 158 4.54 8.91 5.46
N GLU A 159 4.26 9.54 4.33
CA GLU A 159 3.45 10.75 4.22
C GLU A 159 2.39 10.53 3.15
N GLY A 160 1.23 11.14 3.32
CA GLY A 160 0.15 11.07 2.36
C GLY A 160 -0.87 12.17 2.55
N SER A 161 -1.85 12.21 1.66
CA SER A 161 -2.95 13.16 1.73
C SER A 161 -4.26 12.55 1.26
N VAL A 162 -5.36 13.09 1.75
CA VAL A 162 -6.71 12.80 1.30
C VAL A 162 -7.46 14.10 1.05
N LEU A 163 -8.36 14.09 0.07
CA LEU A 163 -9.25 15.21 -0.20
C LEU A 163 -10.59 14.96 0.53
N VAL A 164 -11.03 15.93 1.29
CA VAL A 164 -12.32 15.88 1.99
C VAL A 164 -13.29 16.87 1.36
N GLN A 165 -14.37 16.34 0.82
CA GLN A 165 -15.48 17.13 0.25
C GLN A 165 -16.45 17.53 1.35
N GLU A 166 -17.06 18.68 1.22
CA GLU A 166 -18.15 19.10 2.11
C GLU A 166 -19.32 18.12 2.03
N SER A 167 -19.92 17.83 3.18
CA SER A 167 -21.11 16.99 3.23
C SER A 167 -22.29 17.73 2.60
N GLN A 168 -22.89 17.17 1.57
CA GLN A 168 -24.09 17.74 0.92
C GLN A 168 -25.38 17.55 1.73
N ILE A 169 -25.30 16.95 2.92
CA ILE A 169 -26.49 16.60 3.72
C ILE A 169 -27.21 17.84 4.24
N GLU A 170 -26.53 18.98 4.36
CA GLU A 170 -27.16 20.22 4.87
C GLU A 170 -27.91 21.05 3.80
N LEU A 171 -27.71 20.77 2.51
CA LEU A 171 -28.33 21.55 1.42
C LEU A 171 -29.74 21.12 1.04
N ASN A 172 -30.23 19.99 1.56
CA ASN A 172 -31.55 19.47 1.21
C ASN A 172 -32.64 19.75 2.27
N ASN A 173 -32.38 20.54 3.29
CA ASN A 173 -33.30 20.88 4.36
C ASN A 173 -33.62 22.39 4.45
N VAL A 174 -33.60 23.09 3.31
CA VAL A 174 -34.13 24.47 3.22
C VAL A 174 -35.32 24.54 2.28
#